data_5fae00cdecd10ff71c0a7f6c88a04fd8
#
_entry.id   5fae00cdecd10ff71c0a7f6c88a04fd8
#
_cell.length_a   1.000
_cell.length_b   1.000
_cell.length_c   1.000
_cell.angle_alpha   90.00
_cell.angle_beta   90.00
_cell.angle_gamma   90.00
#
_symmetry.space_group_name_H-M   'P 1'
#
loop_
_entity.id
_entity.type
_entity.pdbx_description
1 polymer ?
#
loop_
_entity_poly.entity_id
_entity_poly.type
_entity_poly.pdbx_seq_one_letter_code
_entity_poly.pdbx_strand_id
1 'polypeptide(L)'
;MKSKFVVFIAFSFLFLVSINAQTVAVNQTPTVQVTGTAEIQVVPDEVTFALRVTKSDKSLQVAKTQNDQNIAAIIALTKRFAIDAKDVRTDFISVSEKFDRVKPKDDDEYQSVFAGYTVSKTIVVKLRDLSRFENFLSEVIKIGVTQISSVSFQSSQIRKHKDQARAAAIRAAKEKAQAITSEIGQSIGKAVSIEEEDVDADSRSSNANVTSNSISFGLYDVSGNSETIAPGTITIRARVTARFLLN
;
A
#
# COMPACT_ATOMS: atom_id res chain seq x y z
N MET A 1 -92.81 -21.11 27.22
CA MET A 1 -92.02 -21.78 26.16
C MET A 1 -90.52 -21.64 26.53
N LYS A 2 -89.90 -22.78 26.70
CA LYS A 2 -88.60 -22.90 27.38
C LYS A 2 -87.45 -22.83 26.34
N SER A 3 -86.56 -21.81 26.45
CA SER A 3 -85.32 -21.76 25.68
C SER A 3 -84.16 -22.33 26.50
N LYS A 4 -83.51 -23.35 25.99
CA LYS A 4 -82.34 -24.00 26.58
C LYS A 4 -81.09 -23.25 26.16
N PHE A 5 -80.39 -22.72 27.13
CA PHE A 5 -79.05 -22.13 26.94
C PHE A 5 -78.01 -23.23 27.00
N VAL A 6 -77.33 -23.51 25.92
CA VAL A 6 -76.19 -24.43 25.86
C VAL A 6 -74.91 -23.63 26.07
N VAL A 7 -74.27 -23.85 27.21
CA VAL A 7 -72.95 -23.26 27.53
C VAL A 7 -71.88 -24.17 26.90
N PHE A 8 -71.15 -23.60 25.92
CA PHE A 8 -70.00 -24.29 25.31
C PHE A 8 -68.74 -23.87 26.06
N ILE A 9 -68.19 -24.80 26.90
CA ILE A 9 -66.90 -24.60 27.56
C ILE A 9 -65.83 -25.01 26.61
N ALA A 10 -65.13 -24.05 26.03
CA ALA A 10 -63.93 -24.28 25.25
C ALA A 10 -62.72 -24.47 26.18
N PHE A 11 -62.27 -25.73 26.31
CA PHE A 11 -61.10 -26.12 27.08
C PHE A 11 -59.84 -25.79 26.23
N SER A 12 -59.25 -24.62 26.48
CA SER A 12 -58.00 -24.19 25.82
C SER A 12 -56.83 -24.92 26.46
N PHE A 13 -56.32 -25.95 25.78
CA PHE A 13 -55.15 -26.72 26.20
C PHE A 13 -53.89 -25.90 25.84
N LEU A 14 -53.35 -25.20 26.83
CA LEU A 14 -52.12 -24.42 26.70
C LEU A 14 -50.93 -25.39 26.67
N PHE A 15 -50.42 -25.69 25.50
CA PHE A 15 -49.19 -26.47 25.32
C PHE A 15 -48.00 -25.58 25.70
N LEU A 16 -47.48 -25.73 26.93
CA LEU A 16 -46.20 -25.16 27.36
C LEU A 16 -45.07 -25.94 26.68
N VAL A 17 -44.63 -25.42 25.56
CA VAL A 17 -43.38 -25.88 24.93
C VAL A 17 -42.22 -25.33 25.77
N SER A 18 -41.66 -26.16 26.65
CA SER A 18 -40.40 -25.87 27.35
C SER A 18 -39.27 -25.92 26.35
N ILE A 19 -38.84 -24.74 25.87
CA ILE A 19 -37.61 -24.61 25.09
C ILE A 19 -36.44 -24.81 26.05
N ASN A 20 -35.90 -26.02 26.09
CA ASN A 20 -34.62 -26.30 26.73
C ASN A 20 -33.54 -25.62 25.86
N ALA A 21 -33.18 -24.39 26.18
CA ALA A 21 -31.96 -23.78 25.68
C ALA A 21 -30.77 -24.56 26.26
N GLN A 22 -30.27 -25.55 25.52
CA GLN A 22 -29.01 -26.19 25.83
C GLN A 22 -27.91 -25.14 25.66
N THR A 23 -27.51 -24.53 26.77
CA THR A 23 -26.24 -23.78 26.84
C THR A 23 -25.14 -24.83 26.64
N VAL A 24 -24.64 -24.92 25.40
CA VAL A 24 -23.39 -25.63 25.14
C VAL A 24 -22.32 -24.88 25.95
N ALA A 25 -21.95 -25.47 27.09
CA ALA A 25 -20.78 -25.00 27.83
C ALA A 25 -19.57 -25.20 26.94
N VAL A 26 -19.18 -24.13 26.23
CA VAL A 26 -17.91 -24.11 25.50
C VAL A 26 -16.84 -24.20 26.58
N ASN A 27 -16.28 -25.40 26.73
CA ASN A 27 -15.16 -25.64 27.63
C ASN A 27 -13.94 -24.87 27.06
N GLN A 28 -13.86 -23.60 27.38
CA GLN A 28 -12.79 -22.75 26.89
C GLN A 28 -11.52 -23.12 27.65
N THR A 29 -10.61 -23.79 26.97
CA THR A 29 -9.28 -24.05 27.51
C THR A 29 -8.64 -22.70 27.82
N PRO A 30 -8.11 -22.48 29.04
CA PRO A 30 -7.48 -21.21 29.40
C PRO A 30 -6.36 -20.85 28.45
N THR A 31 -6.39 -19.63 27.93
CA THR A 31 -5.40 -19.14 26.96
C THR A 31 -4.99 -17.71 27.27
N VAL A 32 -3.76 -17.35 26.91
CA VAL A 32 -3.28 -15.98 26.85
C VAL A 32 -3.10 -15.59 25.39
N GLN A 33 -3.63 -14.43 25.01
CA GLN A 33 -3.44 -13.85 23.69
C GLN A 33 -2.62 -12.56 23.80
N VAL A 34 -1.59 -12.44 23.00
CA VAL A 34 -0.68 -11.31 22.98
C VAL A 34 -0.34 -10.92 21.56
N THR A 35 0.01 -9.65 21.37
CA THR A 35 0.55 -9.13 20.13
C THR A 35 2.00 -8.72 20.36
N GLY A 36 2.90 -9.26 19.54
CA GLY A 36 4.30 -8.85 19.43
C GLY A 36 4.50 -8.00 18.19
N THR A 37 5.34 -6.99 18.31
CA THR A 37 5.73 -6.09 17.21
C THR A 37 7.24 -6.00 17.14
N ALA A 38 7.77 -5.84 15.93
CA ALA A 38 9.18 -5.58 15.71
C ALA A 38 9.38 -4.63 14.53
N GLU A 39 10.43 -3.83 14.61
CA GLU A 39 10.85 -2.91 13.55
C GLU A 39 12.32 -3.14 13.21
N ILE A 40 12.64 -3.12 11.92
CA ILE A 40 14.01 -3.19 11.42
C ILE A 40 14.25 -1.97 10.54
N GLN A 41 15.28 -1.20 10.87
CA GLN A 41 15.72 -0.09 10.04
C GLN A 41 16.80 -0.56 9.06
N VAL A 42 16.64 -0.22 7.79
CA VAL A 42 17.51 -0.66 6.69
C VAL A 42 17.89 0.53 5.83
N VAL A 43 19.15 0.63 5.47
CA VAL A 43 19.60 1.58 4.46
C VAL A 43 19.17 1.05 3.09
N PRO A 44 18.45 1.84 2.26
CA PRO A 44 18.08 1.42 0.92
C PRO A 44 19.30 1.27 0.01
N ASP A 45 19.23 0.35 -0.93
CA ASP A 45 20.27 0.06 -1.92
C ASP A 45 19.76 0.12 -3.37
N GLU A 46 18.48 0.39 -3.56
CA GLU A 46 17.87 0.58 -4.87
C GLU A 46 16.79 1.67 -4.82
N VAL A 47 16.53 2.29 -5.98
CA VAL A 47 15.47 3.29 -6.14
C VAL A 47 14.63 2.99 -7.37
N THR A 48 13.33 3.18 -7.26
CA THR A 48 12.38 3.03 -8.36
C THR A 48 11.79 4.40 -8.70
N PHE A 49 11.86 4.76 -9.98
CA PHE A 49 11.25 5.96 -10.54
C PHE A 49 10.01 5.60 -11.34
N ALA A 50 8.92 6.33 -11.16
CA ALA A 50 7.78 6.33 -12.08
C ALA A 50 7.77 7.60 -12.91
N LEU A 51 8.16 7.49 -14.17
CA LEU A 51 8.40 8.57 -15.11
C LEU A 51 7.26 8.66 -16.10
N ARG A 52 6.54 9.79 -16.11
CA ARG A 52 5.42 10.00 -17.03
C ARG A 52 5.82 10.97 -18.14
N VAL A 53 5.50 10.58 -19.37
CA VAL A 53 5.60 11.42 -20.56
C VAL A 53 4.19 11.65 -21.08
N THR A 54 3.79 12.90 -21.18
CA THR A 54 2.51 13.32 -21.77
C THR A 54 2.77 14.24 -22.94
N LYS A 55 2.14 13.97 -24.08
CA LYS A 55 2.17 14.80 -25.29
C LYS A 55 0.75 15.04 -25.76
N SER A 56 0.50 16.25 -26.26
CA SER A 56 -0.81 16.62 -26.81
C SER A 56 -0.60 17.28 -28.18
N ASP A 57 -1.47 16.91 -29.13
CA ASP A 57 -1.52 17.50 -30.47
C ASP A 57 -2.95 17.40 -31.04
N LYS A 58 -3.28 18.23 -32.05
CA LYS A 58 -4.54 18.11 -32.78
C LYS A 58 -4.66 16.77 -33.50
N SER A 59 -3.54 16.20 -33.94
CA SER A 59 -3.42 14.89 -34.55
C SER A 59 -3.00 13.85 -33.51
N LEU A 60 -3.81 12.81 -33.30
CA LEU A 60 -3.46 11.68 -32.46
C LEU A 60 -2.13 11.03 -32.87
N GLN A 61 -1.89 10.90 -34.18
CA GLN A 61 -0.68 10.28 -34.71
C GLN A 61 0.57 11.09 -34.34
N VAL A 62 0.49 12.42 -34.37
CA VAL A 62 1.60 13.32 -33.99
C VAL A 62 1.85 13.23 -32.49
N ALA A 63 0.81 13.36 -31.66
CA ALA A 63 0.93 13.21 -30.20
C ALA A 63 1.55 11.87 -29.80
N LYS A 64 1.11 10.76 -30.44
CA LYS A 64 1.65 9.43 -30.22
C LYS A 64 3.14 9.34 -30.61
N THR A 65 3.49 9.82 -31.78
CA THR A 65 4.88 9.77 -32.29
C THR A 65 5.83 10.53 -31.34
N GLN A 66 5.47 11.73 -30.94
CA GLN A 66 6.26 12.52 -29.99
C GLN A 66 6.40 11.83 -28.63
N ASN A 67 5.32 11.22 -28.12
CA ASN A 67 5.37 10.46 -26.89
C ASN A 67 6.31 9.26 -27.01
N ASP A 68 6.20 8.48 -28.10
CA ASP A 68 7.03 7.31 -28.38
C ASP A 68 8.51 7.65 -28.49
N GLN A 69 8.86 8.80 -29.11
CA GLN A 69 10.24 9.28 -29.18
C GLN A 69 10.84 9.55 -27.79
N ASN A 70 10.11 10.23 -26.92
CA ASN A 70 10.60 10.47 -25.56
C ASN A 70 10.73 9.16 -24.75
N ILE A 71 9.76 8.25 -24.85
CA ILE A 71 9.85 6.94 -24.20
C ILE A 71 11.03 6.13 -24.72
N ALA A 72 11.27 6.12 -26.04
CA ALA A 72 12.43 5.45 -26.63
C ALA A 72 13.75 6.06 -26.13
N ALA A 73 13.82 7.39 -25.97
CA ALA A 73 14.98 8.07 -25.40
C ALA A 73 15.22 7.68 -23.93
N ILE A 74 14.16 7.54 -23.12
CA ILE A 74 14.28 7.03 -21.73
C ILE A 74 14.81 5.59 -21.74
N ILE A 75 14.28 4.73 -22.61
CA ILE A 75 14.75 3.32 -22.71
C ILE A 75 16.21 3.28 -23.18
N ALA A 76 16.63 4.15 -24.09
CA ALA A 76 18.03 4.27 -24.49
C ALA A 76 18.92 4.77 -23.33
N LEU A 77 18.42 5.70 -22.52
CA LEU A 77 19.10 6.16 -21.32
C LEU A 77 19.33 5.03 -20.32
N THR A 78 18.30 4.19 -20.05
CA THR A 78 18.47 3.07 -19.13
C THR A 78 19.59 2.11 -19.56
N LYS A 79 19.75 1.89 -20.87
CA LYS A 79 20.86 1.10 -21.39
C LYS A 79 22.23 1.76 -21.15
N ARG A 80 22.34 3.10 -21.33
CA ARG A 80 23.56 3.85 -21.03
C ARG A 80 23.93 3.79 -19.54
N PHE A 81 22.93 3.68 -18.68
CA PHE A 81 23.09 3.51 -17.23
C PHE A 81 23.28 2.06 -16.81
N ALA A 82 23.42 1.12 -17.77
CA ALA A 82 23.55 -0.32 -17.53
C ALA A 82 22.43 -0.88 -16.63
N ILE A 83 21.21 -0.33 -16.77
CA ILE A 83 20.02 -0.83 -16.08
C ILE A 83 19.49 -2.02 -16.87
N ASP A 84 19.30 -3.15 -16.17
CA ASP A 84 18.78 -4.38 -16.76
C ASP A 84 17.37 -4.16 -17.34
N ALA A 85 17.08 -4.83 -18.47
CA ALA A 85 15.76 -4.75 -19.10
C ALA A 85 14.61 -5.21 -18.18
N LYS A 86 14.87 -6.15 -17.26
CA LYS A 86 13.90 -6.60 -16.24
C LYS A 86 13.53 -5.51 -15.22
N ASP A 87 14.39 -4.51 -15.06
CA ASP A 87 14.23 -3.39 -14.13
C ASP A 87 13.57 -2.15 -14.82
N VAL A 88 13.14 -2.33 -16.08
CA VAL A 88 12.45 -1.30 -16.88
C VAL A 88 11.13 -1.86 -17.41
N ARG A 89 10.01 -1.21 -17.09
CA ARG A 89 8.70 -1.64 -17.58
C ARG A 89 7.80 -0.45 -17.91
N THR A 90 6.93 -0.62 -18.89
CA THR A 90 5.81 0.28 -19.11
C THR A 90 4.68 -0.10 -18.15
N ASP A 91 4.21 0.85 -17.36
CA ASP A 91 3.22 0.63 -16.32
C ASP A 91 1.82 1.09 -16.74
N PHE A 92 1.76 2.22 -17.46
CA PHE A 92 0.50 2.84 -17.84
C PHE A 92 0.58 3.46 -19.23
N ILE A 93 -0.50 3.32 -20.00
CA ILE A 93 -0.71 3.97 -21.30
C ILE A 93 -2.13 4.52 -21.34
N SER A 94 -2.27 5.79 -21.69
CA SER A 94 -3.55 6.45 -21.89
C SER A 94 -3.56 7.28 -23.17
N VAL A 95 -4.68 7.24 -23.83
CA VAL A 95 -5.01 8.13 -24.96
C VAL A 95 -6.38 8.72 -24.68
N SER A 96 -6.48 10.04 -24.70
CA SER A 96 -7.74 10.74 -24.45
C SER A 96 -7.88 11.95 -25.37
N GLU A 97 -9.10 12.32 -25.64
CA GLU A 97 -9.42 13.60 -26.26
C GLU A 97 -9.14 14.73 -25.27
N LYS A 98 -8.68 15.85 -25.80
CA LYS A 98 -8.44 17.09 -25.05
C LYS A 98 -9.49 18.12 -25.46
N PHE A 99 -10.12 18.73 -24.49
CA PHE A 99 -11.06 19.82 -24.69
C PHE A 99 -10.57 21.04 -23.92
N ASP A 100 -10.58 22.20 -24.57
CA ASP A 100 -10.30 23.48 -23.94
C ASP A 100 -11.62 24.17 -23.58
N ARG A 101 -11.66 24.83 -22.42
CA ARG A 101 -12.79 25.68 -22.01
C ARG A 101 -12.57 27.08 -22.58
N VAL A 102 -13.41 27.47 -23.52
CA VAL A 102 -13.36 28.77 -24.18
C VAL A 102 -14.61 29.56 -23.78
N LYS A 103 -14.43 30.84 -23.39
CA LYS A 103 -15.56 31.77 -23.20
C LYS A 103 -15.77 32.55 -24.49
N PRO A 104 -16.91 32.35 -25.23
CA PRO A 104 -17.23 33.14 -26.39
C PRO A 104 -17.43 34.63 -25.98
N LYS A 105 -17.20 35.55 -26.96
CA LYS A 105 -17.30 36.99 -26.67
C LYS A 105 -18.71 37.43 -26.30
N ASP A 106 -19.72 36.75 -26.80
CA ASP A 106 -21.14 37.13 -26.65
C ASP A 106 -21.94 36.16 -25.75
N ASP A 107 -21.25 35.30 -24.99
CA ASP A 107 -21.87 34.32 -24.12
C ASP A 107 -21.20 34.34 -22.74
N ASP A 108 -21.99 34.27 -21.67
CA ASP A 108 -21.47 34.20 -20.31
C ASP A 108 -21.08 32.77 -19.88
N GLU A 109 -21.46 31.78 -20.66
CA GLU A 109 -21.15 30.37 -20.39
C GLU A 109 -19.88 29.89 -21.10
N TYR A 110 -19.08 29.06 -20.42
CA TYR A 110 -17.91 28.41 -20.99
C TYR A 110 -18.33 27.24 -21.85
N GLN A 111 -17.81 27.19 -23.07
CA GLN A 111 -18.03 26.06 -23.99
C GLN A 111 -16.78 25.16 -24.02
N SER A 112 -17.02 23.86 -24.10
CA SER A 112 -15.96 22.85 -24.26
C SER A 112 -15.69 22.63 -25.76
N VAL A 113 -14.54 23.07 -26.23
CA VAL A 113 -14.16 22.96 -27.64
C VAL A 113 -13.05 21.90 -27.77
N PHE A 114 -13.22 21.00 -28.75
CA PHE A 114 -12.21 20.00 -29.03
C PHE A 114 -10.87 20.66 -29.39
N ALA A 115 -9.81 20.30 -28.64
CA ALA A 115 -8.47 20.88 -28.76
C ALA A 115 -7.42 19.89 -29.29
N GLY A 116 -7.78 18.60 -29.39
CA GLY A 116 -6.90 17.56 -29.89
C GLY A 116 -6.91 16.29 -29.05
N TYR A 117 -5.78 15.63 -29.00
CA TYR A 117 -5.58 14.36 -28.29
C TYR A 117 -4.40 14.49 -27.33
N THR A 118 -4.51 13.78 -26.23
CA THR A 118 -3.42 13.63 -25.26
C THR A 118 -3.00 12.16 -25.17
N VAL A 119 -1.72 11.88 -25.34
CA VAL A 119 -1.11 10.57 -25.16
C VAL A 119 -0.20 10.62 -23.96
N SER A 120 -0.41 9.74 -22.99
CA SER A 120 0.38 9.64 -21.78
C SER A 120 0.91 8.22 -21.59
N LYS A 121 2.19 8.07 -21.29
CA LYS A 121 2.81 6.80 -20.91
C LYS A 121 3.62 6.98 -19.63
N THR A 122 3.53 5.99 -18.75
CA THR A 122 4.39 5.91 -17.56
C THR A 122 5.34 4.72 -17.72
N ILE A 123 6.62 4.98 -17.57
CA ILE A 123 7.67 3.97 -17.52
C ILE A 123 8.23 3.92 -16.11
N VAL A 124 8.35 2.72 -15.57
CA VAL A 124 8.94 2.47 -14.26
C VAL A 124 10.35 1.95 -14.48
N VAL A 125 11.30 2.60 -13.81
CA VAL A 125 12.73 2.29 -13.92
C VAL A 125 13.27 2.06 -12.51
N LYS A 126 13.94 0.94 -12.29
CA LYS A 126 14.63 0.62 -11.06
C LYS A 126 16.14 0.82 -11.24
N LEU A 127 16.74 1.68 -10.45
CA LEU A 127 18.17 1.93 -10.40
C LEU A 127 18.75 1.32 -9.13
N ARG A 128 19.75 0.43 -9.27
CA ARG A 128 20.38 -0.30 -8.17
C ARG A 128 21.63 0.38 -7.61
N ASP A 129 22.19 1.31 -8.36
CA ASP A 129 23.35 2.10 -7.94
C ASP A 129 22.88 3.51 -7.58
N LEU A 130 22.70 3.75 -6.29
CA LEU A 130 22.22 5.04 -5.78
C LEU A 130 23.23 6.17 -6.02
N SER A 131 24.52 5.90 -6.20
CA SER A 131 25.52 6.93 -6.51
C SER A 131 25.26 7.61 -7.86
N ARG A 132 24.49 6.97 -8.74
CA ARG A 132 24.12 7.46 -10.07
C ARG A 132 22.75 8.15 -10.12
N PHE A 133 22.08 8.27 -8.97
CA PHE A 133 20.72 8.80 -8.86
C PHE A 133 20.59 10.19 -9.50
N GLU A 134 21.41 11.15 -9.07
CA GLU A 134 21.36 12.55 -9.55
C GLU A 134 21.62 12.65 -11.04
N ASN A 135 22.62 11.92 -11.52
CA ASN A 135 22.94 11.90 -12.93
C ASN A 135 21.78 11.32 -13.77
N PHE A 136 21.17 10.23 -13.30
CA PHE A 136 20.02 9.65 -13.97
C PHE A 136 18.83 10.61 -13.99
N LEU A 137 18.50 11.20 -12.84
CA LEU A 137 17.40 12.15 -12.71
C LEU A 137 17.58 13.37 -13.64
N SER A 138 18.77 13.95 -13.67
CA SER A 138 19.10 15.09 -14.54
C SER A 138 18.94 14.77 -16.02
N GLU A 139 19.40 13.59 -16.46
CA GLU A 139 19.26 13.16 -17.85
C GLU A 139 17.79 12.86 -18.23
N VAL A 140 17.01 12.28 -17.32
CA VAL A 140 15.57 12.04 -17.50
C VAL A 140 14.81 13.35 -17.71
N ILE A 141 15.12 14.38 -16.93
CA ILE A 141 14.49 15.70 -17.05
C ILE A 141 14.82 16.32 -18.42
N LYS A 142 16.08 16.24 -18.89
CA LYS A 142 16.51 16.73 -20.21
C LYS A 142 15.78 16.07 -21.38
N ILE A 143 15.41 14.78 -21.25
CA ILE A 143 14.63 14.06 -22.27
C ILE A 143 13.21 14.60 -22.41
N GLY A 144 12.70 15.33 -21.41
CA GLY A 144 11.36 15.93 -21.42
C GLY A 144 10.31 15.02 -20.81
N VAL A 145 10.64 14.33 -19.72
CA VAL A 145 9.67 13.73 -18.81
C VAL A 145 8.75 14.84 -18.28
N THR A 146 7.46 14.63 -18.40
CA THR A 146 6.46 15.64 -18.04
C THR A 146 6.19 15.65 -16.55
N GLN A 147 6.32 14.47 -15.91
CA GLN A 147 6.08 14.29 -14.47
C GLN A 147 6.88 13.10 -13.94
N ILE A 148 7.49 13.29 -12.79
CA ILE A 148 8.00 12.19 -11.97
C ILE A 148 6.91 11.88 -10.95
N SER A 149 6.17 10.78 -11.18
CA SER A 149 4.99 10.45 -10.38
C SER A 149 5.37 9.91 -9.01
N SER A 150 6.51 9.22 -8.92
CA SER A 150 7.07 8.76 -7.64
C SER A 150 8.56 8.46 -7.75
N VAL A 151 9.24 8.63 -6.63
CA VAL A 151 10.61 8.15 -6.39
C VAL A 151 10.54 7.35 -5.11
N SER A 152 10.85 6.06 -5.15
CA SER A 152 10.74 5.15 -4.01
C SER A 152 12.06 4.43 -3.77
N PHE A 153 12.65 4.65 -2.60
CA PHE A 153 13.85 3.96 -2.15
C PHE A 153 13.47 2.63 -1.51
N GLN A 154 14.19 1.57 -1.84
CA GLN A 154 13.88 0.20 -1.43
C GLN A 154 15.15 -0.55 -1.07
N SER A 155 14.99 -1.72 -0.43
CA SER A 155 16.08 -2.67 -0.26
C SER A 155 15.90 -3.85 -1.20
N SER A 156 16.95 -4.21 -1.92
CA SER A 156 17.00 -5.43 -2.74
C SER A 156 16.79 -6.70 -1.91
N GLN A 157 17.05 -6.63 -0.59
CA GLN A 157 16.89 -7.72 0.38
C GLN A 157 15.61 -7.58 1.22
N ILE A 158 14.60 -6.86 0.73
CA ILE A 158 13.35 -6.59 1.47
C ILE A 158 12.73 -7.85 2.07
N ARG A 159 12.73 -8.97 1.34
CA ARG A 159 12.20 -10.25 1.81
C ARG A 159 12.93 -10.75 3.06
N LYS A 160 14.27 -10.74 3.02
CA LYS A 160 15.09 -11.15 4.17
C LYS A 160 14.81 -10.28 5.39
N HIS A 161 14.69 -8.97 5.21
CA HIS A 161 14.39 -8.04 6.30
C HIS A 161 12.98 -8.24 6.85
N LYS A 162 11.98 -8.53 6.00
CA LYS A 162 10.64 -8.91 6.44
C LYS A 162 10.66 -10.20 7.28
N ASP A 163 11.41 -11.21 6.85
CA ASP A 163 11.55 -12.46 7.60
C ASP A 163 12.23 -12.23 8.97
N GLN A 164 13.23 -11.36 9.03
CA GLN A 164 13.87 -10.97 10.29
C GLN A 164 12.91 -10.22 11.23
N ALA A 165 12.14 -9.26 10.70
CA ALA A 165 11.14 -8.53 11.46
C ALA A 165 10.06 -9.47 12.02
N ARG A 166 9.56 -10.40 11.18
CA ARG A 166 8.59 -11.43 11.57
C ARG A 166 9.12 -12.30 12.72
N ALA A 167 10.33 -12.81 12.57
CA ALA A 167 10.95 -13.63 13.61
C ALA A 167 11.13 -12.87 14.93
N ALA A 168 11.47 -11.58 14.86
CA ALA A 168 11.59 -10.73 16.04
C ALA A 168 10.21 -10.46 16.68
N ALA A 169 9.16 -10.22 15.89
CA ALA A 169 7.79 -10.03 16.39
C ALA A 169 7.25 -11.28 17.08
N ILE A 170 7.53 -12.48 16.55
CA ILE A 170 7.15 -13.76 17.18
C ILE A 170 7.86 -13.93 18.53
N ARG A 171 9.16 -13.61 18.61
CA ARG A 171 9.89 -13.66 19.90
C ARG A 171 9.30 -12.67 20.89
N ALA A 172 9.02 -11.44 20.49
CA ALA A 172 8.42 -10.42 21.33
C ALA A 172 7.03 -10.84 21.85
N ALA A 173 6.19 -11.50 21.01
CA ALA A 173 4.92 -12.05 21.45
C ALA A 173 5.11 -13.14 22.50
N LYS A 174 6.04 -14.07 22.28
CA LYS A 174 6.33 -15.14 23.22
C LYS A 174 6.84 -14.62 24.57
N GLU A 175 7.80 -13.70 24.54
CA GLU A 175 8.37 -13.07 25.74
C GLU A 175 7.29 -12.32 26.54
N LYS A 176 6.42 -11.58 25.83
CA LYS A 176 5.30 -10.86 26.45
C LYS A 176 4.30 -11.83 27.11
N ALA A 177 3.97 -12.94 26.43
CA ALA A 177 3.09 -13.95 27.00
C ALA A 177 3.69 -14.57 28.26
N GLN A 178 4.98 -14.92 28.25
CA GLN A 178 5.71 -15.43 29.41
C GLN A 178 5.72 -14.44 30.57
N ALA A 179 6.03 -13.18 30.29
CA ALA A 179 6.07 -12.14 31.33
C ALA A 179 4.70 -11.96 32.01
N ILE A 180 3.60 -11.89 31.22
CA ILE A 180 2.25 -11.72 31.77
C ILE A 180 1.83 -12.93 32.61
N THR A 181 2.09 -14.15 32.14
CA THR A 181 1.64 -15.37 32.84
C THR A 181 2.45 -15.66 34.09
N SER A 182 3.73 -15.33 34.13
CA SER A 182 4.57 -15.48 35.32
C SER A 182 4.10 -14.62 36.50
N GLU A 183 3.59 -13.40 36.24
CA GLU A 183 3.07 -12.51 37.28
C GLU A 183 1.84 -13.09 38.03
N ILE A 184 1.12 -14.01 37.41
CA ILE A 184 -0.03 -14.70 38.01
C ILE A 184 0.29 -16.14 38.37
N GLY A 185 1.56 -16.51 38.41
CA GLY A 185 2.02 -17.86 38.81
C GLY A 185 1.71 -18.95 37.79
N GLN A 186 1.48 -18.60 36.51
CA GLN A 186 1.21 -19.53 35.42
C GLN A 186 2.35 -19.52 34.41
N SER A 187 2.34 -20.51 33.51
CA SER A 187 3.26 -20.59 32.38
C SER A 187 2.52 -20.75 31.06
N ILE A 188 3.19 -20.42 29.94
CA ILE A 188 2.63 -20.64 28.61
C ILE A 188 2.91 -22.07 28.15
N GLY A 189 1.88 -22.69 27.57
CA GLY A 189 1.97 -23.99 26.89
C GLY A 189 2.18 -23.83 25.37
N LYS A 190 1.58 -24.74 24.59
CA LYS A 190 1.66 -24.71 23.13
C LYS A 190 0.92 -23.51 22.56
N ALA A 191 1.42 -22.98 21.44
CA ALA A 191 0.68 -22.01 20.64
C ALA A 191 -0.56 -22.68 20.01
N VAL A 192 -1.71 -22.04 20.14
CA VAL A 192 -3.01 -22.48 19.59
C VAL A 192 -3.28 -21.80 18.26
N SER A 193 -2.96 -20.51 18.14
CA SER A 193 -3.02 -19.76 16.90
C SER A 193 -1.88 -18.78 16.82
N ILE A 194 -1.41 -18.54 15.61
CA ILE A 194 -0.44 -17.48 15.27
C ILE A 194 -0.99 -16.82 14.01
N GLU A 195 -1.21 -15.53 14.10
CA GLU A 195 -1.72 -14.69 13.00
C GLU A 195 -0.72 -13.57 12.74
N GLU A 196 -0.23 -13.51 11.52
CA GLU A 196 0.57 -12.38 11.05
C GLU A 196 -0.37 -11.34 10.47
N GLU A 197 -0.28 -10.12 10.96
CA GLU A 197 -0.98 -8.99 10.36
C GLU A 197 -0.12 -8.45 9.22
N ASP A 198 -0.71 -8.39 8.02
CA ASP A 198 -0.06 -7.76 6.88
C ASP A 198 -0.10 -6.23 7.08
N VAL A 199 0.95 -5.69 7.70
CA VAL A 199 1.10 -4.25 7.93
C VAL A 199 1.26 -3.46 6.61
N ASP A 200 1.52 -4.15 5.49
CA ASP A 200 1.51 -3.53 4.15
C ASP A 200 0.07 -3.34 3.62
N ALA A 201 -0.93 -4.04 4.17
CA ALA A 201 -2.33 -3.91 3.76
C ALA A 201 -2.96 -2.60 4.26
N ASP A 202 -2.58 -2.11 5.42
CA ASP A 202 -3.05 -0.84 5.99
C ASP A 202 -2.53 0.38 5.20
N SER A 203 -1.43 0.23 4.48
CA SER A 203 -0.86 1.30 3.65
C SER A 203 -1.64 1.58 2.37
N ARG A 204 -2.63 0.75 2.01
CA ARG A 204 -3.55 1.02 0.88
C ARG A 204 -4.71 1.95 1.23
N SER A 205 -5.01 2.13 2.51
CA SER A 205 -6.15 2.93 3.00
C SER A 205 -5.76 4.25 3.65
N SER A 206 -4.53 4.41 4.04
CA SER A 206 -4.02 5.66 4.58
C SER A 206 -2.65 5.94 3.97
N ASN A 207 -2.43 7.15 3.54
CA ASN A 207 -1.18 7.73 3.05
C ASN A 207 -0.06 7.71 4.11
N ALA A 208 0.14 6.60 4.82
CA ALA A 208 1.08 6.50 5.91
C ALA A 208 1.78 5.13 5.94
N ASN A 209 3.08 5.16 5.68
CA ASN A 209 4.12 4.26 6.20
C ASN A 209 4.27 2.82 5.68
N VAL A 210 4.25 2.57 4.38
CA VAL A 210 5.57 2.30 3.83
C VAL A 210 6.23 3.66 3.86
N THR A 211 7.23 3.87 4.65
CA THR A 211 8.00 5.09 4.52
C THR A 211 8.73 5.01 3.20
N SER A 212 7.97 5.16 2.11
CA SER A 212 8.42 5.87 0.95
C SER A 212 8.81 7.18 1.55
N ASN A 213 10.09 7.42 1.73
CA ASN A 213 10.59 8.73 2.04
C ASN A 213 10.13 9.59 0.85
N SER A 214 8.89 10.06 0.92
CA SER A 214 8.37 11.07 0.03
C SER A 214 9.19 12.29 0.39
N ILE A 215 10.25 12.52 -0.38
CA ILE A 215 11.07 13.70 -0.26
C ILE A 215 10.14 14.86 -0.61
N SER A 216 9.54 15.46 0.40
CA SER A 216 9.02 16.80 0.28
C SER A 216 10.24 17.68 0.07
N PHE A 217 10.37 18.24 -1.13
CA PHE A 217 11.37 19.27 -1.42
C PHE A 217 11.08 20.50 -0.56
N GLY A 218 11.47 20.44 0.70
CA GLY A 218 11.61 21.61 1.55
C GLY A 218 12.96 22.23 1.24
N LEU A 219 12.95 23.46 0.75
CA LEU A 219 14.11 24.30 0.58
C LEU A 219 14.85 24.44 1.91
N TYR A 220 15.87 23.62 2.12
CA TYR A 220 16.90 23.87 3.13
C TYR A 220 18.17 24.27 2.41
N ASP A 221 18.64 25.45 2.80
CA ASP A 221 19.92 26.05 2.45
C ASP A 221 21.06 25.07 2.75
N VAL A 222 21.73 24.53 1.74
CA VAL A 222 22.86 23.64 1.89
C VAL A 222 24.11 24.38 1.40
N SER A 223 24.77 25.01 2.33
CA SER A 223 26.18 25.43 2.16
C SER A 223 27.07 24.18 2.04
N GLY A 224 27.48 23.85 0.84
CA GLY A 224 28.74 23.17 0.56
C GLY A 224 28.78 21.65 0.81
N ASN A 225 28.26 20.89 -0.04
CA ASN A 225 28.70 19.67 -0.70
C ASN A 225 27.50 19.06 -1.44
N SER A 226 27.68 18.69 -2.69
CA SER A 226 26.58 18.43 -3.64
C SER A 226 25.87 17.09 -3.50
N GLU A 227 25.54 16.67 -2.28
CA GLU A 227 24.57 15.59 -2.07
C GLU A 227 23.18 16.21 -1.86
N THR A 228 22.41 16.31 -2.93
CA THR A 228 21.04 16.86 -2.90
C THR A 228 20.02 15.84 -2.42
N ILE A 229 20.41 14.57 -2.15
CA ILE A 229 19.53 13.49 -1.73
C ILE A 229 20.13 12.70 -0.58
N ALA A 230 19.38 12.63 0.50
CA ALA A 230 19.64 11.74 1.64
C ALA A 230 18.55 10.66 1.67
N PRO A 231 18.81 9.42 1.20
CA PRO A 231 17.81 8.35 1.15
C PRO A 231 17.31 7.91 2.53
N GLY A 232 18.03 8.27 3.61
CA GLY A 232 17.65 7.90 4.97
C GLY A 232 17.61 6.40 5.21
N THR A 233 16.76 5.96 6.15
CA THR A 233 16.49 4.55 6.41
C THR A 233 15.03 4.24 6.14
N ILE A 234 14.75 3.04 5.63
CA ILE A 234 13.38 2.49 5.53
C ILE A 234 13.12 1.63 6.77
N THR A 235 11.92 1.75 7.34
CA THR A 235 11.49 0.96 8.49
C THR A 235 10.61 -0.18 8.02
N ILE A 236 11.01 -1.41 8.32
CA ILE A 236 10.26 -2.63 8.03
C ILE A 236 9.63 -3.10 9.32
N ARG A 237 8.31 -3.21 9.36
CA ARG A 237 7.53 -3.59 10.54
C ARG A 237 6.92 -4.97 10.35
N ALA A 238 6.84 -5.71 11.46
CA ALA A 238 6.03 -6.92 11.54
C ALA A 238 5.19 -6.88 12.81
N ARG A 239 3.97 -7.40 12.72
CA ARG A 239 3.06 -7.57 13.85
C ARG A 239 2.50 -8.99 13.81
N VAL A 240 2.59 -9.67 14.96
CA VAL A 240 2.12 -11.05 15.09
C VAL A 240 1.27 -11.16 16.35
N THR A 241 0.06 -11.63 16.19
CA THR A 241 -0.81 -12.00 17.31
C THR A 241 -0.73 -13.50 17.54
N ALA A 242 -0.37 -13.89 18.74
CA ALA A 242 -0.23 -15.28 19.12
C ALA A 242 -1.11 -15.60 20.34
N ARG A 243 -1.73 -16.80 20.34
CA ARG A 243 -2.50 -17.35 21.45
C ARG A 243 -1.84 -18.61 21.94
N PHE A 244 -1.59 -18.69 23.25
CA PHE A 244 -0.96 -19.82 23.92
C PHE A 244 -1.92 -20.43 24.94
N LEU A 245 -1.81 -21.73 25.15
CA LEU A 245 -2.44 -22.38 26.30
C LEU A 245 -1.79 -21.88 27.60
N LEU A 246 -2.56 -21.86 28.69
CA LEU A 246 -2.04 -21.67 30.03
C LEU A 246 -1.83 -23.03 30.71
N ASN A 247 -0.71 -23.20 31.42
CA ASN A 247 -0.37 -24.35 32.24
C ASN A 247 -0.30 -23.94 33.70
#